data_2cad4f6ced50e3c1de505b6ee3918ce2
#
_entry.id   2cad4f6ced50e3c1de505b6ee3918ce2
#
_cell.length_a   1.000
_cell.length_b   1.000
_cell.length_c   1.000
_cell.angle_alpha   90.00
_cell.angle_beta   90.00
_cell.angle_gamma   90.00
#
_symmetry.space_group_name_H-M   'P 1'
#
loop_
_entity.id
_entity.type
_entity.pdbx_description
1 polymer ?
#
loop_
_entity_poly.entity_id
_entity_poly.type
_entity_poly.pdbx_seq_one_letter_code
_entity_poly.pdbx_strand_id
1 'polypeptide(L)'
;MKGSSSIAALSLARALSLALSLLAPCAQAAPATVPVATPPVSSAPVHAVCPPALPTQPDSAAAPRDRGVLWRATRDGRTVYLFGTLHVGKPNWRKLGPLTSAALRASDVLALEVDPSDPALIKAMADSRPPQPLPDALQARLTKAFERACLSTDALATLHPVLQATTLTVMEARWLGMDSSYAMEQVLSAQVRALGRRVVALESVATQIQALVPDDEAEARALLDQSLLQLEDRSARRVLERLATVWDQGDLAGLEDFESWCECATTESDRASMRKLNDERNAPLADGIENQHRQGKRVFAAVGALHMTGPQGLPLLLAQRGFKVERVAFRR
;
A
#
# COMPACT_ATOMS: atom_id res chain seq x y z
N MET A 1 11.13 22.06 -28.00
CA MET A 1 10.97 20.65 -27.73
C MET A 1 11.79 20.29 -26.47
N LYS A 2 11.29 20.57 -25.30
CA LYS A 2 11.83 20.13 -23.98
C LYS A 2 10.64 20.22 -23.02
N GLY A 3 10.01 19.08 -22.71
CA GLY A 3 8.84 19.10 -21.82
C GLY A 3 8.15 17.75 -21.65
N SER A 4 8.89 16.63 -21.74
CA SER A 4 8.25 15.32 -21.68
C SER A 4 8.80 14.38 -20.59
N SER A 5 9.66 14.84 -19.69
CA SER A 5 10.31 13.95 -18.70
C SER A 5 9.83 14.11 -17.26
N SER A 6 8.85 14.99 -17.00
CA SER A 6 8.61 15.49 -15.64
C SER A 6 7.47 14.82 -14.87
N ILE A 7 6.74 13.88 -15.45
CA ILE A 7 5.53 13.32 -14.81
C ILE A 7 5.77 11.88 -14.29
N ALA A 8 6.95 11.33 -14.50
CA ALA A 8 7.28 9.91 -14.37
C ALA A 8 7.15 9.28 -12.98
N ALA A 9 7.10 10.07 -11.96
CA ALA A 9 7.43 9.61 -10.61
C ALA A 9 6.26 9.45 -9.65
N LEU A 10 5.11 10.06 -9.98
CA LEU A 10 3.98 10.21 -9.04
C LEU A 10 3.19 8.94 -8.74
N SER A 11 3.11 8.04 -9.70
CA SER A 11 2.15 6.92 -9.64
C SER A 11 2.52 5.84 -8.63
N LEU A 12 3.81 5.62 -8.41
CA LEU A 12 4.25 4.55 -7.52
C LEU A 12 4.05 4.88 -6.03
N ALA A 13 4.27 6.14 -5.64
CA ALA A 13 4.02 6.57 -4.27
C ALA A 13 2.53 6.48 -3.91
N ARG A 14 1.65 6.80 -4.87
CA ARG A 14 0.20 6.66 -4.71
C ARG A 14 -0.23 5.19 -4.67
N ALA A 15 0.40 4.30 -5.43
CA ALA A 15 0.14 2.87 -5.40
C ALA A 15 0.41 2.24 -4.03
N LEU A 16 1.41 2.73 -3.32
CA LEU A 16 1.77 2.24 -1.99
C LEU A 16 0.74 2.59 -0.92
N SER A 17 -0.08 3.61 -1.12
CA SER A 17 -1.13 4.02 -0.17
C SER A 17 -2.46 3.27 -0.34
N LEU A 18 -2.73 2.64 -1.50
CA LEU A 18 -4.06 2.09 -1.84
C LEU A 18 -4.24 0.58 -1.68
N ALA A 19 -3.22 -0.20 -1.46
CA ALA A 19 -3.28 -1.68 -1.51
C ALA A 19 -4.28 -2.36 -0.56
N LEU A 20 -5.03 -1.57 0.20
CA LEU A 20 -5.68 -2.09 1.41
C LEU A 20 -7.03 -2.77 1.21
N SER A 21 -7.72 -2.60 0.07
CA SER A 21 -9.17 -2.86 0.12
C SER A 21 -9.78 -3.64 -1.03
N LEU A 22 -9.03 -3.96 -2.08
CA LEU A 22 -9.65 -4.40 -3.33
C LEU A 22 -9.70 -5.91 -3.57
N LEU A 23 -9.13 -6.73 -2.71
CA LEU A 23 -9.11 -8.17 -2.92
C LEU A 23 -9.93 -8.90 -1.84
N ALA A 24 -11.25 -8.90 -1.99
CA ALA A 24 -12.04 -10.02 -1.51
C ALA A 24 -11.52 -11.30 -2.22
N PRO A 25 -11.45 -12.46 -1.55
CA PRO A 25 -10.99 -13.67 -2.21
C PRO A 25 -11.93 -13.98 -3.37
N CYS A 26 -11.45 -13.88 -4.60
CA CYS A 26 -12.13 -14.46 -5.75
C CYS A 26 -12.20 -15.96 -5.49
N ALA A 27 -13.37 -16.45 -5.15
CA ALA A 27 -13.66 -17.89 -5.10
C ALA A 27 -13.30 -18.46 -6.48
N GLN A 28 -12.33 -19.34 -6.50
CA GLN A 28 -11.97 -20.09 -7.71
C GLN A 28 -13.15 -20.98 -8.09
N ALA A 29 -13.87 -20.61 -9.14
CA ALA A 29 -14.85 -21.48 -9.76
C ALA A 29 -14.08 -22.64 -10.40
N ALA A 30 -14.43 -23.86 -10.00
CA ALA A 30 -13.88 -25.08 -10.58
C ALA A 30 -14.22 -25.15 -12.09
N PRO A 31 -13.30 -25.63 -12.94
CA PRO A 31 -13.56 -25.70 -14.37
C PRO A 31 -14.61 -26.77 -14.69
N ALA A 32 -15.69 -26.36 -15.35
CA ALA A 32 -16.65 -27.26 -15.95
C ALA A 32 -16.02 -27.90 -17.22
N THR A 33 -15.97 -29.20 -17.27
CA THR A 33 -15.54 -29.98 -18.45
C THR A 33 -16.57 -29.89 -19.56
N VAL A 34 -16.20 -29.29 -20.69
CA VAL A 34 -16.96 -29.31 -21.94
C VAL A 34 -16.18 -30.11 -23.00
N PRO A 35 -16.82 -31.00 -23.77
CA PRO A 35 -16.12 -31.86 -24.75
C PRO A 35 -15.57 -31.06 -25.93
N VAL A 36 -14.34 -31.39 -26.30
CA VAL A 36 -13.52 -30.75 -27.35
C VAL A 36 -13.98 -31.17 -28.72
N ALA A 37 -14.37 -30.18 -29.53
CA ALA A 37 -14.37 -30.28 -31.00
C ALA A 37 -13.10 -29.55 -31.49
N THR A 38 -12.26 -30.23 -32.27
CA THR A 38 -11.03 -29.69 -32.83
C THR A 38 -11.30 -28.70 -33.94
N PRO A 39 -10.83 -27.45 -33.86
CA PRO A 39 -10.75 -26.51 -34.99
C PRO A 39 -9.30 -26.38 -35.53
N PRO A 40 -9.12 -25.81 -36.74
CA PRO A 40 -7.85 -25.81 -37.44
C PRO A 40 -6.79 -24.91 -36.82
N VAL A 41 -5.53 -25.27 -37.05
CA VAL A 41 -4.33 -24.59 -36.52
C VAL A 41 -4.34 -23.10 -36.87
N SER A 42 -4.75 -22.27 -35.94
CA SER A 42 -4.50 -20.84 -35.89
C SER A 42 -3.30 -20.63 -34.97
N SER A 43 -2.35 -19.79 -35.37
CA SER A 43 -1.21 -19.38 -34.58
C SER A 43 -1.65 -18.99 -33.14
N ALA A 44 -1.35 -19.83 -32.17
CA ALA A 44 -1.72 -19.57 -30.77
C ALA A 44 -1.14 -18.23 -30.32
N PRO A 45 -1.93 -17.36 -29.67
CA PRO A 45 -1.38 -16.18 -29.03
C PRO A 45 -0.34 -16.62 -28.01
N VAL A 46 0.79 -15.91 -27.99
CA VAL A 46 1.81 -16.10 -26.94
C VAL A 46 1.09 -15.91 -25.62
N HIS A 47 0.84 -16.99 -24.89
CA HIS A 47 0.18 -16.92 -23.59
C HIS A 47 0.99 -15.98 -22.70
N ALA A 48 0.37 -14.89 -22.24
CA ALA A 48 0.97 -14.02 -21.25
C ALA A 48 1.37 -14.88 -20.03
N VAL A 49 2.63 -14.79 -19.64
CA VAL A 49 3.09 -15.46 -18.44
C VAL A 49 2.45 -14.74 -17.26
N CYS A 50 1.61 -15.44 -16.48
CA CYS A 50 1.01 -14.87 -15.29
C CYS A 50 1.97 -14.95 -14.09
N PRO A 51 1.83 -14.04 -13.11
CA PRO A 51 2.58 -14.16 -11.88
C PRO A 51 2.28 -15.50 -11.19
N PRO A 52 3.28 -16.13 -10.54
CA PRO A 52 3.09 -17.42 -9.89
C PRO A 52 2.04 -17.30 -8.77
N ALA A 53 1.30 -18.38 -8.54
CA ALA A 53 0.41 -18.47 -7.40
C ALA A 53 1.22 -18.42 -6.09
N LEU A 54 0.79 -17.62 -5.15
CA LEU A 54 1.45 -17.55 -3.85
C LEU A 54 1.05 -18.74 -2.96
N PRO A 55 1.98 -19.25 -2.13
CA PRO A 55 1.63 -20.24 -1.12
C PRO A 55 0.54 -19.69 -0.19
N THR A 56 -0.52 -20.46 -0.01
CA THR A 56 -1.63 -20.09 0.91
C THR A 56 -1.22 -20.20 2.38
N GLN A 57 -0.19 -20.98 2.66
CA GLN A 57 0.36 -21.13 4.02
C GLN A 57 1.81 -20.62 4.06
N PRO A 58 2.19 -19.87 5.12
CA PRO A 58 3.57 -19.51 5.30
C PRO A 58 4.40 -20.75 5.57
N ASP A 59 5.66 -20.75 5.12
CA ASP A 59 6.63 -21.77 5.52
C ASP A 59 6.66 -21.89 7.05
N SER A 60 6.28 -23.06 7.56
CA SER A 60 6.19 -23.33 8.99
C SER A 60 7.56 -23.31 9.67
N ALA A 61 8.63 -23.57 8.93
CA ALA A 61 9.99 -23.68 9.44
C ALA A 61 10.65 -22.31 9.72
N ALA A 62 10.19 -21.22 9.08
CA ALA A 62 10.79 -19.90 9.30
C ALA A 62 10.43 -19.34 10.69
N ALA A 63 11.45 -19.05 11.50
CA ALA A 63 11.26 -18.38 12.79
C ALA A 63 10.70 -16.96 12.60
N PRO A 64 9.77 -16.52 13.48
CA PRO A 64 9.29 -15.14 13.49
C PRO A 64 10.45 -14.18 13.73
N ARG A 65 10.56 -13.14 12.91
CA ARG A 65 11.53 -12.05 13.13
C ARG A 65 10.86 -10.70 12.99
N ASP A 66 11.38 -9.71 13.71
CA ASP A 66 10.91 -8.32 13.58
C ASP A 66 11.37 -7.74 12.24
N ARG A 67 10.48 -6.98 11.60
CA ARG A 67 10.65 -6.33 10.29
C ARG A 67 10.10 -4.91 10.36
N GLY A 68 10.44 -4.12 9.36
CA GLY A 68 10.02 -2.74 9.30
C GLY A 68 10.68 -1.88 10.37
N VAL A 69 10.02 -0.82 10.75
CA VAL A 69 10.52 0.16 11.73
C VAL A 69 9.47 0.38 12.82
N LEU A 70 9.93 0.38 14.07
CA LEU A 70 9.07 0.50 15.25
C LEU A 70 9.64 1.55 16.21
N TRP A 71 8.78 2.43 16.71
CA TRP A 71 9.10 3.36 17.78
C TRP A 71 8.17 3.15 18.97
N ARG A 72 8.67 3.52 20.13
CA ARG A 72 7.92 3.63 21.38
C ARG A 72 7.89 5.10 21.79
N ALA A 73 6.70 5.66 21.86
CA ALA A 73 6.45 7.02 22.32
C ALA A 73 5.70 6.97 23.65
N THR A 74 6.21 7.65 24.67
CA THR A 74 5.60 7.62 26.02
C THR A 74 5.29 9.03 26.49
N ARG A 75 4.10 9.21 27.04
CA ARG A 75 3.64 10.44 27.72
C ARG A 75 2.59 10.08 28.77
N ASP A 76 2.58 10.75 29.89
CA ASP A 76 1.60 10.55 31.00
C ASP A 76 1.47 9.08 31.44
N GLY A 77 2.57 8.35 31.50
CA GLY A 77 2.61 6.94 31.92
C GLY A 77 2.01 5.95 30.91
N ARG A 78 1.60 6.39 29.73
CA ARG A 78 1.03 5.55 28.67
C ARG A 78 1.90 5.52 27.43
N THR A 79 1.78 4.45 26.67
CA THR A 79 2.62 4.18 25.49
C THR A 79 1.80 4.23 24.21
N VAL A 80 2.37 4.88 23.21
CA VAL A 80 2.03 4.76 21.78
C VAL A 80 3.17 4.02 21.10
N TYR A 81 2.87 3.00 20.33
CA TYR A 81 3.81 2.40 19.38
C TYR A 81 3.50 2.92 17.99
N LEU A 82 4.55 3.33 17.24
CA LEU A 82 4.46 3.69 15.84
C LEU A 82 5.13 2.60 15.02
N PHE A 83 4.44 2.02 14.08
CA PHE A 83 4.95 0.96 13.22
C PHE A 83 4.77 1.31 11.74
N GLY A 84 5.88 1.34 11.00
CA GLY A 84 5.87 1.58 9.56
C GLY A 84 5.48 0.32 8.80
N THR A 85 4.40 0.38 8.00
CA THR A 85 3.83 -0.75 7.26
C THR A 85 4.19 -0.74 5.78
N LEU A 86 3.96 -1.87 5.12
CA LEU A 86 3.87 -2.01 3.67
C LEU A 86 2.53 -2.62 3.27
N HIS A 87 1.92 -2.09 2.23
CA HIS A 87 0.63 -2.52 1.69
C HIS A 87 0.69 -3.81 0.86
N VAL A 88 1.84 -4.46 0.82
CA VAL A 88 2.06 -5.79 0.26
C VAL A 88 2.96 -6.57 1.21
N GLY A 89 2.87 -7.90 1.18
CA GLY A 89 3.71 -8.73 2.04
C GLY A 89 3.95 -10.12 1.48
N LYS A 90 4.92 -10.81 2.05
CA LYS A 90 5.15 -12.23 1.79
C LYS A 90 4.34 -13.08 2.76
N PRO A 91 3.95 -14.31 2.38
CA PRO A 91 3.19 -15.21 3.27
C PRO A 91 3.81 -15.40 4.66
N ASN A 92 5.14 -15.47 4.75
CA ASN A 92 5.86 -15.62 6.01
C ASN A 92 5.92 -14.35 6.87
N TRP A 93 5.56 -13.17 6.33
CA TRP A 93 5.49 -11.92 7.09
C TRP A 93 4.27 -11.88 8.03
N ARG A 94 3.29 -12.75 7.83
CA ARG A 94 2.16 -12.94 8.77
C ARG A 94 2.63 -13.31 10.19
N LYS A 95 3.81 -13.90 10.32
CA LYS A 95 4.43 -14.19 11.61
C LYS A 95 5.21 -12.96 12.07
N LEU A 96 4.56 -12.12 12.89
CA LEU A 96 5.22 -10.96 13.49
C LEU A 96 6.37 -11.40 14.41
N GLY A 97 7.44 -10.62 14.41
CA GLY A 97 8.56 -10.82 15.32
C GLY A 97 8.18 -10.57 16.79
N PRO A 98 9.05 -10.96 17.72
CA PRO A 98 8.74 -10.93 19.15
C PRO A 98 8.48 -9.52 19.68
N LEU A 99 9.24 -8.50 19.26
CA LEU A 99 9.09 -7.12 19.73
C LEU A 99 7.81 -6.47 19.19
N THR A 100 7.55 -6.64 17.88
CA THR A 100 6.33 -6.14 17.24
C THR A 100 5.08 -6.81 17.83
N SER A 101 5.12 -8.13 18.04
CA SER A 101 4.05 -8.87 18.69
C SER A 101 3.82 -8.43 20.14
N ALA A 102 4.89 -8.18 20.89
CA ALA A 102 4.78 -7.71 22.28
C ALA A 102 4.16 -6.31 22.33
N ALA A 103 4.59 -5.38 21.47
CA ALA A 103 4.04 -4.04 21.35
C ALA A 103 2.55 -4.07 21.01
N LEU A 104 2.16 -4.90 20.02
CA LEU A 104 0.76 -5.07 19.62
C LEU A 104 -0.10 -5.61 20.78
N ARG A 105 0.38 -6.64 21.48
CA ARG A 105 -0.32 -7.19 22.67
C ARG A 105 -0.38 -6.24 23.86
N ALA A 106 0.57 -5.32 23.99
CA ALA A 106 0.57 -4.32 25.04
C ALA A 106 -0.39 -3.15 24.79
N SER A 107 -0.95 -3.04 23.56
CA SER A 107 -1.82 -1.93 23.15
C SER A 107 -3.29 -2.28 23.33
N ASP A 108 -4.13 -1.28 23.58
CA ASP A 108 -5.59 -1.42 23.75
C ASP A 108 -6.32 -1.30 22.39
N VAL A 109 -5.72 -0.60 21.44
CA VAL A 109 -6.30 -0.28 20.14
C VAL A 109 -5.22 -0.31 19.06
N LEU A 110 -5.62 -0.80 17.87
CA LEU A 110 -4.86 -0.65 16.62
C LEU A 110 -5.41 0.56 15.87
N ALA A 111 -4.54 1.52 15.58
CA ALA A 111 -4.88 2.69 14.77
C ALA A 111 -4.21 2.54 13.38
N LEU A 112 -4.99 2.58 12.33
CA LEU A 112 -4.58 2.49 10.92
C LEU A 112 -4.93 3.77 10.20
N GLU A 113 -4.34 4.04 9.04
CA GLU A 113 -4.76 5.13 8.17
C GLU A 113 -6.27 5.03 7.91
N VAL A 114 -6.71 3.90 7.36
CA VAL A 114 -8.12 3.53 7.21
C VAL A 114 -8.34 2.10 7.68
N ASP A 115 -9.56 1.75 8.06
CA ASP A 115 -9.90 0.35 8.33
C ASP A 115 -10.14 -0.38 7.00
N PRO A 116 -9.31 -1.38 6.63
CA PRO A 116 -9.47 -2.09 5.35
C PRO A 116 -10.77 -2.89 5.25
N SER A 117 -11.46 -3.11 6.35
CA SER A 117 -12.75 -3.80 6.38
C SER A 117 -13.95 -2.85 6.38
N ASP A 118 -13.74 -1.54 6.30
CA ASP A 118 -14.83 -0.56 6.26
C ASP A 118 -15.57 -0.63 4.91
N PRO A 119 -16.87 -1.00 4.86
CA PRO A 119 -17.62 -1.01 3.63
C PRO A 119 -17.71 0.35 2.93
N ALA A 120 -17.59 1.45 3.68
CA ALA A 120 -17.59 2.80 3.15
C ALA A 120 -16.40 3.04 2.21
N LEU A 121 -15.28 2.36 2.44
CA LEU A 121 -14.09 2.45 1.59
C LEU A 121 -14.38 1.92 0.18
N ILE A 122 -14.97 0.73 0.06
CA ILE A 122 -15.33 0.11 -1.22
C ILE A 122 -16.30 1.00 -1.99
N LYS A 123 -17.33 1.53 -1.28
CA LYS A 123 -18.31 2.43 -1.87
C LYS A 123 -17.65 3.71 -2.38
N ALA A 124 -16.82 4.37 -1.59
CA ALA A 124 -16.17 5.62 -1.98
C ALA A 124 -15.23 5.44 -3.17
N MET A 125 -14.56 4.29 -3.26
CA MET A 125 -13.73 3.95 -4.41
C MET A 125 -14.57 3.78 -5.69
N ALA A 126 -15.72 3.13 -5.62
CA ALA A 126 -16.64 3.00 -6.75
C ALA A 126 -17.24 4.36 -7.15
N ASP A 127 -17.60 5.19 -6.17
CA ASP A 127 -18.17 6.53 -6.40
C ASP A 127 -17.13 7.51 -7.03
N SER A 128 -15.82 7.22 -6.93
CA SER A 128 -14.75 8.05 -7.49
C SER A 128 -14.60 7.95 -9.01
N ARG A 129 -15.38 7.08 -9.68
CA ARG A 129 -15.28 6.87 -11.13
C ARG A 129 -15.68 8.14 -11.90
N PRO A 130 -14.85 8.60 -12.88
CA PRO A 130 -15.18 9.77 -13.66
C PRO A 130 -16.37 9.49 -14.61
N PRO A 131 -17.18 10.50 -14.92
CA PRO A 131 -18.35 10.35 -15.80
C PRO A 131 -17.96 10.17 -17.27
N GLN A 132 -16.75 10.52 -17.69
CA GLN A 132 -16.31 10.47 -19.07
C GLN A 132 -15.38 9.28 -19.35
N PRO A 133 -15.47 8.67 -20.54
CA PRO A 133 -14.58 7.60 -20.94
C PRO A 133 -13.14 8.11 -21.14
N LEU A 134 -12.18 7.21 -20.97
CA LEU A 134 -10.79 7.48 -21.29
C LEU A 134 -10.60 7.67 -22.82
N PRO A 135 -9.60 8.46 -23.24
CA PRO A 135 -9.11 8.44 -24.60
C PRO A 135 -8.68 7.02 -25.02
N ASP A 136 -9.00 6.63 -26.28
CA ASP A 136 -8.77 5.26 -26.76
C ASP A 136 -7.34 4.75 -26.54
N ALA A 137 -6.34 5.61 -26.69
CA ALA A 137 -4.94 5.26 -26.49
C ALA A 137 -4.64 4.87 -25.03
N LEU A 138 -5.18 5.59 -24.05
CA LEU A 138 -5.03 5.27 -22.63
C LEU A 138 -5.81 4.02 -22.26
N GLN A 139 -7.04 3.89 -22.79
CA GLN A 139 -7.87 2.70 -22.59
C GLN A 139 -7.18 1.44 -23.10
N ALA A 140 -6.58 1.48 -24.30
CA ALA A 140 -5.87 0.34 -24.88
C ALA A 140 -4.64 -0.07 -24.02
N ARG A 141 -3.89 0.91 -23.50
CA ARG A 141 -2.75 0.63 -22.62
C ARG A 141 -3.19 0.05 -21.28
N LEU A 142 -4.26 0.59 -20.69
CA LEU A 142 -4.84 0.06 -19.44
C LEU A 142 -5.30 -1.39 -19.64
N THR A 143 -5.99 -1.70 -20.75
CA THR A 143 -6.38 -3.07 -21.12
C THR A 143 -5.18 -4.01 -21.18
N LYS A 144 -4.09 -3.61 -21.83
CA LYS A 144 -2.85 -4.39 -21.88
C LYS A 144 -2.22 -4.59 -20.49
N ALA A 145 -2.37 -3.62 -19.60
CA ALA A 145 -1.89 -3.77 -18.22
C ALA A 145 -2.70 -4.83 -17.44
N PHE A 146 -4.02 -4.89 -17.65
CA PHE A 146 -4.87 -5.96 -17.12
C PHE A 146 -4.47 -7.34 -17.67
N GLU A 147 -4.24 -7.45 -18.97
CA GLU A 147 -3.78 -8.70 -19.59
C GLU A 147 -2.47 -9.20 -18.98
N ARG A 148 -1.49 -8.30 -18.76
CA ARG A 148 -0.21 -8.63 -18.11
C ARG A 148 -0.36 -9.05 -16.65
N ALA A 149 -1.36 -8.51 -15.97
CA ALA A 149 -1.70 -8.90 -14.59
C ALA A 149 -2.53 -10.18 -14.52
N CYS A 150 -2.92 -10.75 -15.67
CA CYS A 150 -3.86 -11.88 -15.78
C CYS A 150 -5.19 -11.62 -15.08
N LEU A 151 -5.70 -10.40 -15.22
CA LEU A 151 -6.99 -9.98 -14.70
C LEU A 151 -7.97 -9.67 -15.84
N SER A 152 -9.25 -9.99 -15.62
CA SER A 152 -10.32 -9.43 -16.46
C SER A 152 -10.41 -7.92 -16.23
N THR A 153 -10.66 -7.16 -17.29
CA THR A 153 -10.94 -5.72 -17.21
C THR A 153 -12.14 -5.40 -16.33
N ASP A 154 -13.08 -6.34 -16.22
CA ASP A 154 -14.27 -6.18 -15.37
C ASP A 154 -13.97 -6.23 -13.88
N ALA A 155 -12.83 -6.83 -13.48
CA ALA A 155 -12.47 -7.00 -12.09
C ALA A 155 -12.37 -5.67 -11.31
N LEU A 156 -11.97 -4.59 -11.99
CA LEU A 156 -11.82 -3.26 -11.40
C LEU A 156 -12.65 -2.20 -12.15
N ALA A 157 -13.61 -2.60 -12.99
CA ALA A 157 -14.33 -1.69 -13.87
C ALA A 157 -15.14 -0.60 -13.16
N THR A 158 -15.48 -0.80 -11.89
CA THR A 158 -16.19 0.19 -11.06
C THR A 158 -15.28 1.28 -10.50
N LEU A 159 -13.96 1.10 -10.56
CA LEU A 159 -13.00 2.03 -10.00
C LEU A 159 -12.63 3.14 -10.99
N HIS A 160 -12.18 4.27 -10.42
CA HIS A 160 -11.52 5.30 -11.20
C HIS A 160 -10.30 4.73 -11.95
N PRO A 161 -10.01 5.10 -13.22
CA PRO A 161 -8.88 4.56 -13.98
C PRO A 161 -7.51 4.71 -13.28
N VAL A 162 -7.30 5.80 -12.54
CA VAL A 162 -6.11 5.97 -11.69
C VAL A 162 -6.04 4.89 -10.62
N LEU A 163 -7.16 4.56 -9.95
CA LEU A 163 -7.20 3.49 -8.96
C LEU A 163 -7.01 2.10 -9.56
N GLN A 164 -7.51 1.90 -10.80
CA GLN A 164 -7.22 0.67 -11.54
C GLN A 164 -5.72 0.50 -11.77
N ALA A 165 -5.04 1.53 -12.31
CA ALA A 165 -3.60 1.51 -12.56
C ALA A 165 -2.80 1.37 -11.26
N THR A 166 -3.21 2.06 -10.19
CA THR A 166 -2.64 1.92 -8.85
C THR A 166 -2.74 0.48 -8.33
N THR A 167 -3.91 -0.15 -8.49
CA THR A 167 -4.10 -1.56 -8.11
C THR A 167 -3.19 -2.48 -8.92
N LEU A 168 -3.10 -2.27 -10.22
CA LEU A 168 -2.21 -3.06 -11.10
C LEU A 168 -0.73 -2.87 -10.71
N THR A 169 -0.34 -1.66 -10.32
CA THR A 169 1.01 -1.37 -9.80
C THR A 169 1.31 -2.17 -8.52
N VAL A 170 0.36 -2.22 -7.60
CA VAL A 170 0.49 -3.05 -6.38
C VAL A 170 0.58 -4.53 -6.73
N MET A 171 -0.15 -4.99 -7.74
CA MET A 171 -0.13 -6.38 -8.18
C MET A 171 1.20 -6.80 -8.83
N GLU A 172 2.05 -5.85 -9.26
CA GLU A 172 3.43 -6.14 -9.67
C GLU A 172 4.21 -6.87 -8.55
N ALA A 173 3.84 -6.67 -7.29
CA ALA A 173 4.41 -7.37 -6.14
C ALA A 173 4.26 -8.91 -6.22
N ARG A 174 3.27 -9.43 -6.96
CA ARG A 174 3.09 -10.88 -7.13
C ARG A 174 4.28 -11.55 -7.82
N TRP A 175 4.93 -10.85 -8.74
CA TRP A 175 6.15 -11.32 -9.38
C TRP A 175 7.33 -11.45 -8.41
N LEU A 176 7.24 -10.79 -7.26
CA LEU A 176 8.23 -10.79 -6.18
C LEU A 176 7.83 -11.74 -5.01
N GLY A 177 6.79 -12.54 -5.21
CA GLY A 177 6.26 -13.41 -4.16
C GLY A 177 5.54 -12.67 -3.03
N MET A 178 5.02 -11.47 -3.30
CA MET A 178 4.26 -10.65 -2.37
C MET A 178 2.83 -10.43 -2.87
N ASP A 179 1.90 -10.18 -1.95
CA ASP A 179 0.51 -9.87 -2.27
C ASP A 179 -0.10 -8.92 -1.22
N SER A 180 -1.13 -8.17 -1.59
CA SER A 180 -1.86 -7.28 -0.70
C SER A 180 -2.62 -8.03 0.41
N SER A 181 -3.00 -9.30 0.20
CA SER A 181 -3.58 -10.14 1.25
C SER A 181 -2.64 -10.40 2.44
N TYR A 182 -1.34 -10.18 2.24
CA TYR A 182 -0.30 -10.23 3.27
C TYR A 182 0.21 -8.85 3.68
N ALA A 183 -0.48 -7.78 3.30
CA ALA A 183 -0.19 -6.42 3.77
C ALA A 183 -0.18 -6.36 5.30
N MET A 184 0.69 -5.55 5.87
CA MET A 184 0.82 -5.48 7.33
C MET A 184 -0.46 -5.02 8.01
N GLU A 185 -1.23 -4.15 7.40
CA GLU A 185 -2.52 -3.67 7.90
C GLU A 185 -3.53 -4.82 8.04
N GLN A 186 -3.57 -5.71 7.03
CA GLN A 186 -4.42 -6.91 7.06
C GLN A 186 -3.98 -7.87 8.17
N VAL A 187 -2.67 -8.12 8.26
CA VAL A 187 -2.09 -9.02 9.27
C VAL A 187 -2.36 -8.50 10.68
N LEU A 188 -2.11 -7.21 10.93
CA LEU A 188 -2.30 -6.58 12.24
C LEU A 188 -3.79 -6.53 12.60
N SER A 189 -4.67 -6.15 11.67
CA SER A 189 -6.12 -6.11 11.87
C SER A 189 -6.66 -7.47 12.26
N ALA A 190 -6.28 -8.52 11.53
CA ALA A 190 -6.73 -9.89 11.84
C ALA A 190 -6.29 -10.32 13.25
N GLN A 191 -5.04 -10.04 13.63
CA GLN A 191 -4.52 -10.41 14.96
C GLN A 191 -5.21 -9.63 16.08
N VAL A 192 -5.44 -8.32 15.90
CA VAL A 192 -6.09 -7.47 16.91
C VAL A 192 -7.55 -7.85 17.10
N ARG A 193 -8.27 -8.13 15.99
CA ARG A 193 -9.66 -8.62 16.07
C ARG A 193 -9.75 -10.00 16.74
N ALA A 194 -8.80 -10.89 16.47
CA ALA A 194 -8.72 -12.18 17.18
C ALA A 194 -8.50 -12.03 18.69
N LEU A 195 -7.91 -10.92 19.13
CA LEU A 195 -7.76 -10.55 20.56
C LEU A 195 -8.99 -9.81 21.12
N GLY A 196 -10.07 -9.66 20.33
CA GLY A 196 -11.27 -8.91 20.72
C GLY A 196 -11.06 -7.40 20.87
N ARG A 197 -10.01 -6.85 20.25
CA ARG A 197 -9.66 -5.42 20.34
C ARG A 197 -10.13 -4.65 19.11
N ARG A 198 -10.24 -3.33 19.28
CA ARG A 198 -10.74 -2.44 18.24
C ARG A 198 -9.64 -2.02 17.25
N VAL A 199 -10.04 -1.90 15.99
CA VAL A 199 -9.31 -1.15 14.96
C VAL A 199 -10.00 0.21 14.82
N VAL A 200 -9.23 1.28 14.71
CA VAL A 200 -9.72 2.65 14.49
C VAL A 200 -9.01 3.25 13.28
N ALA A 201 -9.74 3.99 12.47
CA ALA A 201 -9.20 4.77 11.38
C ALA A 201 -8.67 6.12 11.90
N LEU A 202 -7.51 6.53 11.43
CA LEU A 202 -6.89 7.84 11.71
C LEU A 202 -7.31 8.89 10.68
N GLU A 203 -7.71 8.45 9.49
CA GLU A 203 -8.20 9.28 8.40
C GLU A 203 -9.61 8.86 7.98
N SER A 204 -10.30 9.77 7.31
CA SER A 204 -11.55 9.43 6.62
C SER A 204 -11.26 8.73 5.29
N VAL A 205 -12.20 7.91 4.85
CA VAL A 205 -12.16 7.30 3.51
C VAL A 205 -12.08 8.37 2.42
N ALA A 206 -12.79 9.49 2.57
CA ALA A 206 -12.77 10.60 1.62
C ALA A 206 -11.38 11.22 1.50
N THR A 207 -10.69 11.45 2.63
CA THR A 207 -9.30 11.95 2.65
C THR A 207 -8.37 11.02 1.90
N GLN A 208 -8.51 9.70 2.11
CA GLN A 208 -7.68 8.70 1.43
C GLN A 208 -7.90 8.71 -0.09
N ILE A 209 -9.15 8.74 -0.54
CA ILE A 209 -9.48 8.79 -1.98
C ILE A 209 -8.96 10.09 -2.61
N GLN A 210 -9.14 11.24 -1.96
CA GLN A 210 -8.67 12.52 -2.45
C GLN A 210 -7.13 12.61 -2.54
N ALA A 211 -6.41 11.92 -1.65
CA ALA A 211 -4.95 11.82 -1.75
C ALA A 211 -4.50 11.01 -2.97
N LEU A 212 -5.33 10.08 -3.47
CA LEU A 212 -5.00 9.14 -4.53
C LEU A 212 -5.48 9.58 -5.91
N VAL A 213 -6.67 10.18 -5.99
CA VAL A 213 -7.31 10.58 -7.23
C VAL A 213 -7.33 12.12 -7.27
N PRO A 214 -6.62 12.76 -8.20
CA PRO A 214 -6.72 14.19 -8.41
C PRO A 214 -8.14 14.63 -8.77
N ASP A 215 -8.59 15.77 -8.27
CA ASP A 215 -9.86 16.38 -8.65
C ASP A 215 -9.82 16.94 -10.09
N ASP A 216 -8.64 17.38 -10.54
CA ASP A 216 -8.43 17.85 -11.90
C ASP A 216 -8.27 16.68 -12.87
N GLU A 217 -9.11 16.66 -13.92
CA GLU A 217 -9.15 15.56 -14.89
C GLU A 217 -7.86 15.46 -15.71
N ALA A 218 -7.21 16.58 -16.05
CA ALA A 218 -5.96 16.58 -16.79
C ALA A 218 -4.82 16.01 -15.92
N GLU A 219 -4.77 16.38 -14.65
CA GLU A 219 -3.85 15.80 -13.67
C GLU A 219 -4.10 14.29 -13.50
N ALA A 220 -5.36 13.87 -13.37
CA ALA A 220 -5.72 12.46 -13.25
C ALA A 220 -5.30 11.64 -14.48
N ARG A 221 -5.49 12.18 -15.69
CA ARG A 221 -5.03 11.54 -16.94
C ARG A 221 -3.51 11.46 -17.03
N ALA A 222 -2.80 12.51 -16.64
CA ALA A 222 -1.33 12.52 -16.62
C ALA A 222 -0.79 11.48 -15.63
N LEU A 223 -1.42 11.36 -14.46
CA LEU A 223 -1.08 10.36 -13.45
C LEU A 223 -1.33 8.93 -13.95
N LEU A 224 -2.46 8.70 -14.64
CA LEU A 224 -2.76 7.42 -15.26
C LEU A 224 -1.72 7.06 -16.33
N ASP A 225 -1.41 7.99 -17.24
CA ASP A 225 -0.41 7.79 -18.30
C ASP A 225 0.93 7.37 -17.71
N GLN A 226 1.33 8.04 -16.67
CA GLN A 226 2.56 7.78 -15.93
C GLN A 226 2.56 6.41 -15.25
N SER A 227 1.45 6.04 -14.57
CA SER A 227 1.31 4.72 -13.95
C SER A 227 1.44 3.61 -14.99
N LEU A 228 0.85 3.81 -16.17
CA LEU A 228 0.94 2.87 -17.27
C LEU A 228 2.37 2.74 -17.81
N LEU A 229 3.13 3.84 -17.92
CA LEU A 229 4.54 3.80 -18.30
C LEU A 229 5.37 2.96 -17.32
N GLN A 230 5.18 3.16 -16.02
CA GLN A 230 5.90 2.40 -14.99
C GLN A 230 5.53 0.89 -14.98
N LEU A 231 4.32 0.55 -15.36
CA LEU A 231 3.91 -0.84 -15.58
C LEU A 231 4.55 -1.43 -16.83
N GLU A 232 4.67 -0.64 -17.92
CA GLU A 232 5.23 -1.04 -19.21
C GLU A 232 6.72 -1.30 -19.13
N ASP A 233 7.48 -0.43 -18.48
CA ASP A 233 8.94 -0.52 -18.32
C ASP A 233 9.38 -1.30 -17.08
N ARG A 234 8.43 -1.76 -16.25
CA ARG A 234 8.64 -2.51 -15.00
C ARG A 234 9.39 -1.74 -13.91
N SER A 235 9.49 -0.41 -14.00
CA SER A 235 10.10 0.40 -12.94
C SER A 235 9.31 0.26 -11.63
N ALA A 236 7.98 0.20 -11.71
CA ALA A 236 7.13 -0.09 -10.55
C ALA A 236 7.58 -1.33 -9.78
N ARG A 237 7.87 -2.44 -10.46
CA ARG A 237 8.34 -3.68 -9.84
C ARG A 237 9.71 -3.51 -9.18
N ARG A 238 10.67 -2.85 -9.86
CA ARG A 238 12.02 -2.61 -9.30
C ARG A 238 11.97 -1.80 -8.02
N VAL A 239 11.13 -0.76 -7.98
CA VAL A 239 10.99 0.07 -6.79
C VAL A 239 10.28 -0.68 -5.65
N LEU A 240 9.23 -1.47 -5.95
CA LEU A 240 8.59 -2.33 -4.96
C LEU A 240 9.56 -3.35 -4.36
N GLU A 241 10.42 -3.97 -5.18
CA GLU A 241 11.43 -4.92 -4.72
C GLU A 241 12.43 -4.28 -3.76
N ARG A 242 12.94 -3.09 -4.13
CA ARG A 242 13.87 -2.35 -3.28
C ARG A 242 13.22 -1.91 -1.98
N LEU A 243 12.02 -1.34 -2.05
CA LEU A 243 11.27 -0.90 -0.87
C LEU A 243 10.97 -2.07 0.09
N ALA A 244 10.53 -3.20 -0.46
CA ALA A 244 10.30 -4.41 0.32
C ALA A 244 11.57 -4.92 1.00
N THR A 245 12.72 -4.83 0.32
CA THR A 245 14.02 -5.23 0.86
C THR A 245 14.45 -4.30 2.01
N VAL A 246 14.40 -2.99 1.79
CA VAL A 246 14.71 -1.95 2.80
C VAL A 246 13.83 -2.13 4.03
N TRP A 247 12.52 -2.32 3.82
CA TRP A 247 11.58 -2.54 4.89
C TRP A 247 11.82 -3.88 5.62
N ASP A 248 11.99 -4.98 4.90
CA ASP A 248 12.25 -6.31 5.50
C ASP A 248 13.49 -6.31 6.39
N GLN A 249 14.49 -5.50 6.04
CA GLN A 249 15.71 -5.30 6.80
C GLN A 249 15.56 -4.31 7.96
N GLY A 250 14.46 -3.57 8.07
CA GLY A 250 14.29 -2.49 9.05
C GLY A 250 15.31 -1.37 8.85
N ASP A 251 15.72 -1.15 7.61
CA ASP A 251 16.68 -0.12 7.23
C ASP A 251 16.01 1.25 7.17
N LEU A 252 16.08 1.98 8.28
CA LEU A 252 15.50 3.32 8.37
C LEU A 252 16.19 4.30 7.42
N ALA A 253 17.52 4.23 7.29
CA ALA A 253 18.25 5.15 6.41
C ALA A 253 17.84 4.95 4.94
N GLY A 254 17.64 3.70 4.51
CA GLY A 254 17.12 3.40 3.19
C GLY A 254 15.68 3.91 2.98
N LEU A 255 14.83 3.94 4.01
CA LEU A 255 13.50 4.56 3.94
C LEU A 255 13.58 6.08 3.89
N GLU A 256 14.46 6.72 4.69
CA GLU A 256 14.68 8.16 4.68
C GLU A 256 15.22 8.66 3.34
N ASP A 257 16.03 7.84 2.66
CA ASP A 257 16.59 8.14 1.34
C ASP A 257 15.67 7.73 0.17
N PHE A 258 14.39 7.40 0.44
CA PHE A 258 13.44 6.89 -0.56
C PHE A 258 13.38 7.74 -1.83
N GLU A 259 13.28 9.06 -1.71
CA GLU A 259 13.15 9.98 -2.85
C GLU A 259 14.38 9.97 -3.77
N SER A 260 15.56 9.63 -3.26
CA SER A 260 16.77 9.57 -4.06
C SER A 260 16.84 8.36 -4.99
N TRP A 261 16.14 7.27 -4.63
CA TRP A 261 16.24 6.01 -5.37
C TRP A 261 14.92 5.49 -5.95
N CYS A 262 13.77 6.09 -5.62
CA CYS A 262 12.47 5.60 -6.11
C CYS A 262 12.23 5.92 -7.59
N GLU A 263 13.08 6.71 -8.25
CA GLU A 263 12.79 7.26 -9.58
C GLU A 263 11.48 8.06 -9.62
N CYS A 264 10.97 8.50 -8.45
CA CYS A 264 9.64 9.06 -8.24
C CYS A 264 9.63 10.50 -7.71
N ALA A 265 10.79 11.15 -7.54
CA ALA A 265 10.92 12.52 -7.05
C ALA A 265 11.93 13.31 -7.90
N THR A 266 11.81 13.21 -9.23
CA THR A 266 12.79 13.77 -10.18
C THR A 266 12.58 15.25 -10.44
N THR A 267 11.36 15.75 -10.27
CA THR A 267 10.98 17.15 -10.49
C THR A 267 10.41 17.78 -9.23
N GLU A 268 10.29 19.11 -9.20
CA GLU A 268 9.64 19.81 -8.09
C GLU A 268 8.14 19.44 -8.00
N SER A 269 7.47 19.21 -9.12
CA SER A 269 6.09 18.73 -9.14
C SER A 269 5.97 17.34 -8.49
N ASP A 270 6.91 16.44 -8.75
CA ASP A 270 6.95 15.12 -8.14
C ASP A 270 7.13 15.22 -6.63
N ARG A 271 8.09 16.03 -6.18
CA ARG A 271 8.32 16.28 -4.75
C ARG A 271 7.12 16.91 -4.07
N ALA A 272 6.44 17.86 -4.72
CA ALA A 272 5.21 18.46 -4.19
C ALA A 272 4.11 17.41 -4.00
N SER A 273 3.97 16.50 -4.93
CA SER A 273 3.00 15.41 -4.81
C SER A 273 3.39 14.37 -3.76
N MET A 274 4.69 14.10 -3.60
CA MET A 274 5.17 13.26 -2.48
C MET A 274 4.87 13.91 -1.13
N ARG A 275 5.09 15.21 -0.98
CA ARG A 275 4.71 15.95 0.24
C ARG A 275 3.20 15.85 0.51
N LYS A 276 2.36 16.02 -0.51
CA LYS A 276 0.90 15.87 -0.38
C LYS A 276 0.49 14.46 0.07
N LEU A 277 1.17 13.43 -0.45
CA LEU A 277 0.87 12.04 -0.12
C LEU A 277 1.34 11.61 1.27
N ASN A 278 2.46 12.14 1.73
CA ASN A 278 3.07 11.74 3.01
C ASN A 278 3.01 12.88 4.02
N ASP A 279 3.74 13.97 3.81
CA ASP A 279 4.02 14.97 4.83
C ASP A 279 2.77 15.71 5.29
N GLU A 280 1.92 16.14 4.36
CA GLU A 280 0.71 16.92 4.68
C GLU A 280 -0.34 16.07 5.44
N ARG A 281 -0.29 14.75 5.30
CA ARG A 281 -1.15 13.82 6.03
C ARG A 281 -0.63 13.52 7.44
N ASN A 282 0.64 13.72 7.70
CA ASN A 282 1.25 13.33 8.98
C ASN A 282 0.70 14.11 10.19
N ALA A 283 0.41 15.40 10.05
CA ALA A 283 -0.15 16.19 11.14
C ALA A 283 -1.55 15.70 11.58
N PRO A 284 -2.53 15.49 10.67
CA PRO A 284 -3.81 14.85 10.99
C PRO A 284 -3.67 13.44 11.59
N LEU A 285 -2.79 12.61 11.03
CA LEU A 285 -2.52 11.27 11.57
C LEU A 285 -2.02 11.34 13.01
N ALA A 286 -1.07 12.24 13.30
CA ALA A 286 -0.57 12.45 14.66
C ALA A 286 -1.65 12.98 15.61
N ASP A 287 -2.58 13.82 15.14
CA ASP A 287 -3.74 14.29 15.91
C ASP A 287 -4.67 13.14 16.29
N GLY A 288 -4.95 12.25 15.33
CA GLY A 288 -5.74 11.04 15.56
C GLY A 288 -5.10 10.11 16.60
N ILE A 289 -3.79 9.87 16.49
CA ILE A 289 -3.02 9.06 17.44
C ILE A 289 -3.07 9.68 18.85
N GLU A 290 -2.80 10.99 18.95
CA GLU A 290 -2.82 11.71 20.22
C GLU A 290 -4.22 11.71 20.83
N ASN A 291 -5.28 11.83 20.04
CA ASN A 291 -6.66 11.75 20.52
C ASN A 291 -6.96 10.41 21.18
N GLN A 292 -6.53 9.28 20.58
CA GLN A 292 -6.66 7.96 21.20
C GLN A 292 -5.87 7.89 22.52
N HIS A 293 -4.67 8.45 22.57
CA HIS A 293 -3.88 8.51 23.79
C HIS A 293 -4.56 9.36 24.89
N ARG A 294 -5.12 10.53 24.56
CA ARG A 294 -5.88 11.39 25.48
C ARG A 294 -7.11 10.69 26.06
N GLN A 295 -7.72 9.78 25.30
CA GLN A 295 -8.82 8.92 25.76
C GLN A 295 -8.34 7.80 26.71
N GLY A 296 -7.09 7.81 27.14
CA GLY A 296 -6.53 6.83 28.08
C GLY A 296 -6.05 5.54 27.44
N LYS A 297 -5.98 5.44 26.10
CA LYS A 297 -5.59 4.21 25.39
C LYS A 297 -4.08 4.09 25.22
N ARG A 298 -3.58 2.85 25.33
CA ARG A 298 -2.29 2.46 24.78
C ARG A 298 -2.50 2.13 23.31
N VAL A 299 -1.80 2.82 22.41
CA VAL A 299 -2.08 2.79 20.99
C VAL A 299 -0.99 2.03 20.25
N PHE A 300 -1.36 1.15 19.33
CA PHE A 300 -0.47 0.67 18.29
C PHE A 300 -0.90 1.35 16.98
N ALA A 301 -0.17 2.37 16.56
CA ALA A 301 -0.42 3.08 15.31
C ALA A 301 0.44 2.46 14.21
N ALA A 302 -0.21 1.92 13.19
CA ALA A 302 0.42 1.29 12.05
C ALA A 302 0.00 2.02 10.77
N VAL A 303 0.94 2.73 10.16
CA VAL A 303 0.74 3.53 8.96
C VAL A 303 1.91 3.28 8.00
N GLY A 304 1.76 3.64 6.72
CA GLY A 304 2.80 3.43 5.72
C GLY A 304 4.19 3.85 6.17
N ALA A 305 5.21 3.07 5.84
CA ALA A 305 6.57 3.24 6.38
C ALA A 305 7.18 4.63 6.10
N LEU A 306 6.79 5.28 4.99
CA LEU A 306 7.28 6.61 4.63
C LEU A 306 6.73 7.72 5.55
N HIS A 307 5.59 7.51 6.21
CA HIS A 307 5.09 8.42 7.25
C HIS A 307 5.98 8.46 8.50
N MET A 308 6.94 7.55 8.62
CA MET A 308 7.90 7.49 9.74
C MET A 308 9.17 8.29 9.48
N THR A 309 9.35 8.85 8.29
CA THR A 309 10.61 9.45 7.83
C THR A 309 10.48 10.97 7.62
N GLY A 310 11.61 11.63 7.47
CA GLY A 310 11.67 13.06 7.16
C GLY A 310 11.30 14.00 8.31
N PRO A 311 11.38 15.33 8.05
CA PRO A 311 11.17 16.36 9.07
C PRO A 311 9.71 16.47 9.54
N GLN A 312 8.76 15.97 8.78
CA GLN A 312 7.34 15.88 9.13
C GLN A 312 6.93 14.46 9.57
N GLY A 313 7.91 13.54 9.76
CA GLY A 313 7.63 12.16 10.15
C GLY A 313 6.94 12.05 11.51
N LEU A 314 6.04 11.10 11.65
CA LEU A 314 5.25 10.87 12.87
C LEU A 314 6.09 10.77 14.16
N PRO A 315 7.28 10.13 14.17
CA PRO A 315 8.12 10.12 15.36
C PRO A 315 8.52 11.53 15.83
N LEU A 316 8.88 12.43 14.91
CA LEU A 316 9.23 13.81 15.23
C LEU A 316 7.99 14.62 15.65
N LEU A 317 6.86 14.47 14.98
CA LEU A 317 5.62 15.16 15.34
C LEU A 317 5.14 14.76 16.73
N LEU A 318 5.23 13.49 17.11
CA LEU A 318 4.90 13.09 18.48
C LEU A 318 5.91 13.63 19.51
N ALA A 319 7.20 13.70 19.16
CA ALA A 319 8.20 14.31 20.04
C ALA A 319 7.90 15.80 20.28
N GLN A 320 7.54 16.55 19.24
CA GLN A 320 7.11 17.95 19.33
C GLN A 320 5.85 18.14 20.20
N ARG A 321 5.00 17.09 20.29
CA ARG A 321 3.80 17.05 21.14
C ARG A 321 4.08 16.56 22.56
N GLY A 322 5.35 16.48 22.97
CA GLY A 322 5.77 16.15 24.33
C GLY A 322 5.84 14.67 24.63
N PHE A 323 5.81 13.78 23.65
CA PHE A 323 6.12 12.38 23.86
C PHE A 323 7.64 12.17 23.92
N LYS A 324 8.09 11.32 24.82
CA LYS A 324 9.44 10.76 24.76
C LYS A 324 9.44 9.65 23.72
N VAL A 325 10.09 9.87 22.57
CA VAL A 325 10.09 8.95 21.43
C VAL A 325 11.43 8.26 21.32
N GLU A 326 11.42 6.92 21.24
CA GLU A 326 12.62 6.09 21.17
C GLU A 326 12.40 5.01 20.09
N ARG A 327 13.39 4.81 19.21
CA ARG A 327 13.34 3.71 18.24
C ARG A 327 13.54 2.38 18.96
N VAL A 328 12.73 1.39 18.62
CA VAL A 328 12.90 0.01 19.08
C VAL A 328 13.88 -0.70 18.16
N ALA A 329 15.09 -0.98 18.64
CA ALA A 329 16.09 -1.69 17.87
C ALA A 329 15.74 -3.18 17.75
N PHE A 330 15.63 -3.68 16.53
CA PHE A 330 15.47 -5.10 16.28
C PHE A 330 16.85 -5.79 16.31
N ARG A 331 16.93 -6.94 16.99
CA ARG A 331 18.12 -7.80 16.92
C ARG A 331 18.10 -8.51 15.57
N ARG A 332 19.16 -8.35 14.83
CA ARG A 332 19.39 -9.06 13.56
C ARG A 332 19.94 -10.45 13.82
#